data_32ce29dfd58b27d9bd697071266c7292
#
_entry.id   32ce29dfd58b27d9bd697071266c7292
#
_cell.length_a   1.000
_cell.length_b   1.000
_cell.length_c   1.000
_cell.angle_alpha   90.00
_cell.angle_beta   90.00
_cell.angle_gamma   90.00
#
_symmetry.space_group_name_H-M   'P 1'
#
loop_
_entity.id
_entity.type
_entity.pdbx_description
1 polymer ?
#
loop_
_entity_poly.entity_id
_entity_poly.type
_entity_poly.pdbx_seq_one_letter_code
_entity_poly.pdbx_strand_id
1 'polypeptide(L)'
;MDHDHIIGAGMRVRIYLGERDKHDGQALWSALLEFLRREGAAGATVTRGIAGFGAHSKIHTASIVAMSSDLPLVLEWVDSPKQVSRLLPMVEEMLQGGLITTEPMTVIRYQPHLDR
;
A
#
# COMPACT_ATOMS: atom_id res chain seq x y z
N MET A 1 -3.83 19.28 12.48
CA MET A 1 -3.34 18.19 12.94
C MET A 1 -2.10 17.80 12.29
N ASP A 2 -1.37 17.28 12.97
CA ASP A 2 -0.07 17.26 12.57
C ASP A 2 0.42 15.87 12.41
N HIS A 3 0.18 15.33 11.26
CA HIS A 3 0.73 14.04 10.96
C HIS A 3 2.22 14.12 10.65
N ASP A 4 2.79 15.31 10.83
CA ASP A 4 4.22 15.47 10.64
C ASP A 4 5.02 14.81 11.74
N HIS A 5 4.38 14.52 12.85
CA HIS A 5 5.05 13.88 13.95
C HIS A 5 4.21 12.72 14.41
N ILE A 6 4.69 11.55 14.18
CA ILE A 6 4.02 10.36 14.66
C ILE A 6 4.96 9.65 15.59
N ILE A 7 4.62 9.67 16.86
CA ILE A 7 5.41 9.00 17.88
C ILE A 7 4.43 8.26 18.77
N GLY A 8 4.73 7.02 19.07
CA GLY A 8 3.86 6.21 19.89
C GLY A 8 2.93 5.39 19.03
N ALA A 9 1.62 5.55 19.25
CA ALA A 9 0.66 4.71 18.55
C ALA A 9 0.62 5.00 17.07
N GLY A 10 0.83 3.97 16.28
CA GLY A 10 0.72 4.05 14.84
C GLY A 10 -0.07 2.87 14.32
N MET A 11 -0.32 2.90 13.02
CA MET A 11 -1.04 1.82 12.36
C MET A 11 -0.32 1.52 11.06
N ARG A 12 -0.05 0.26 10.82
CA ARG A 12 0.51 -0.18 9.54
C ARG A 12 -0.59 -0.80 8.71
N VAL A 13 -0.68 -0.35 7.48
CA VAL A 13 -1.61 -0.91 6.50
C VAL A 13 -0.80 -1.59 5.44
N ARG A 14 -1.19 -2.80 5.09
CA ARG A 14 -0.60 -3.50 3.96
C ARG A 14 -1.69 -3.82 2.98
N ILE A 15 -1.43 -3.53 1.73
CA ILE A 15 -2.36 -3.79 0.64
C ILE A 15 -1.65 -4.75 -0.30
N TYR A 16 -2.27 -5.92 -0.50
CA TYR A 16 -1.71 -6.95 -1.35
C TYR A 16 -2.44 -6.90 -2.68
N LEU A 17 -1.71 -6.70 -3.75
CA LEU A 17 -2.30 -6.55 -5.06
C LEU A 17 -1.38 -7.16 -6.10
N GLY A 18 -1.83 -7.21 -7.33
CA GLY A 18 -1.03 -7.70 -8.42
C GLY A 18 -0.42 -6.57 -9.20
N GLU A 19 0.70 -6.85 -9.82
CA GLU A 19 1.40 -5.84 -10.59
C GLU A 19 0.55 -5.33 -11.76
N ARG A 20 -0.33 -6.19 -12.28
CA ARG A 20 -1.15 -5.84 -13.43
C ARG A 20 -2.51 -5.25 -13.07
N ASP A 21 -2.82 -5.16 -11.81
CA ASP A 21 -4.10 -4.59 -11.41
C ASP A 21 -4.18 -3.14 -11.87
N LYS A 22 -5.38 -2.73 -12.27
CA LYS A 22 -5.60 -1.42 -12.84
C LYS A 22 -6.65 -0.64 -12.07
N HIS A 23 -6.55 0.65 -12.19
CA HIS A 23 -7.56 1.57 -11.70
C HIS A 23 -7.68 2.67 -12.73
N ASP A 24 -8.85 2.77 -13.37
CA ASP A 24 -9.11 3.77 -14.41
C ASP A 24 -8.01 3.78 -15.47
N GLY A 25 -7.61 2.60 -15.91
CA GLY A 25 -6.64 2.48 -16.98
C GLY A 25 -5.20 2.67 -16.58
N GLN A 26 -4.95 2.92 -15.32
CA GLN A 26 -3.63 3.17 -14.78
C GLN A 26 -3.24 2.02 -13.87
N ALA A 27 -1.97 1.77 -13.69
CA ALA A 27 -1.54 0.75 -12.76
C ALA A 27 -2.08 1.08 -11.37
N LEU A 28 -2.73 0.12 -10.74
CA LEU A 28 -3.34 0.36 -9.44
C LEU A 28 -2.32 0.78 -8.39
N TRP A 29 -1.16 0.13 -8.36
CA TRP A 29 -0.16 0.47 -7.35
C TRP A 29 0.29 1.92 -7.49
N SER A 30 0.38 2.40 -8.72
CA SER A 30 0.78 3.79 -8.96
C SER A 30 -0.32 4.75 -8.55
N ALA A 31 -1.56 4.41 -8.89
CA ALA A 31 -2.70 5.24 -8.51
C ALA A 31 -2.83 5.35 -7.00
N LEU A 32 -2.58 4.25 -6.29
CA LEU A 32 -2.64 4.27 -4.84
C LEU A 32 -1.55 5.15 -4.24
N LEU A 33 -0.34 5.06 -4.77
CA LEU A 33 0.74 5.91 -4.27
C LEU A 33 0.44 7.38 -4.49
N GLU A 34 -0.07 7.72 -5.68
CA GLU A 34 -0.42 9.09 -5.97
C GLU A 34 -1.53 9.59 -5.07
N PHE A 35 -2.53 8.75 -4.83
CA PHE A 35 -3.62 9.11 -3.95
C PHE A 35 -3.13 9.38 -2.54
N LEU A 36 -2.37 8.45 -2.00
CA LEU A 36 -1.88 8.59 -0.63
C LEU A 36 -1.00 9.83 -0.48
N ARG A 37 -0.15 10.08 -1.45
CA ARG A 37 0.71 11.25 -1.40
C ARG A 37 -0.11 12.52 -1.44
N ARG A 38 -1.06 12.60 -2.35
CA ARG A 38 -1.90 13.78 -2.50
C ARG A 38 -2.73 14.05 -1.25
N GLU A 39 -3.17 12.99 -0.59
CA GLU A 39 -4.01 13.13 0.59
C GLU A 39 -3.23 13.30 1.88
N GLY A 40 -1.94 13.39 1.79
CA GLY A 40 -1.14 13.70 2.97
C GLY A 40 -0.76 12.53 3.83
N ALA A 41 -0.76 11.32 3.29
CA ALA A 41 -0.27 10.18 4.05
C ALA A 41 1.19 10.39 4.39
N ALA A 42 1.61 9.80 5.50
CA ALA A 42 2.96 10.01 6.01
C ALA A 42 4.02 9.41 5.09
N GLY A 43 3.68 8.32 4.41
CA GLY A 43 4.61 7.70 3.48
C GLY A 43 4.07 6.35 3.07
N ALA A 44 4.55 5.84 1.95
CA ALA A 44 4.13 4.53 1.48
C ALA A 44 5.25 3.94 0.64
N THR A 45 5.34 2.62 0.66
CA THR A 45 6.35 1.90 -0.08
C THR A 45 5.68 0.73 -0.79
N VAL A 46 6.06 0.51 -2.04
CA VAL A 46 5.59 -0.66 -2.77
C VAL A 46 6.78 -1.57 -2.99
N THR A 47 6.60 -2.83 -2.63
CA THR A 47 7.61 -3.84 -2.89
C THR A 47 7.03 -4.91 -3.79
N ARG A 48 7.88 -5.53 -4.56
CA ARG A 48 7.48 -6.58 -5.47
C ARG A 48 7.95 -7.91 -4.91
N GLY A 49 7.01 -8.84 -4.78
CA GLY A 49 7.38 -10.18 -4.38
C GLY A 49 8.02 -10.91 -5.55
N ILE A 50 8.91 -11.83 -5.24
CA ILE A 50 9.56 -12.59 -6.30
C ILE A 50 8.69 -13.76 -6.75
N ALA A 51 7.68 -14.11 -5.95
CA ALA A 51 6.75 -15.18 -6.29
C ALA A 51 5.59 -15.09 -5.32
N GLY A 52 4.44 -15.62 -5.73
CA GLY A 52 3.30 -15.65 -4.85
C GLY A 52 2.01 -15.79 -5.64
N PHE A 53 0.91 -15.90 -4.91
CA PHE A 53 -0.40 -15.93 -5.53
C PHE A 53 -1.41 -15.39 -4.53
N GLY A 54 -2.56 -14.99 -5.05
CA GLY A 54 -3.67 -14.52 -4.24
C GLY A 54 -4.97 -14.96 -4.86
N ALA A 55 -6.08 -14.46 -4.30
CA ALA A 55 -7.40 -14.92 -4.72
C ALA A 55 -7.66 -14.71 -6.19
N HIS A 56 -7.14 -13.65 -6.75
CA HIS A 56 -7.36 -13.33 -8.15
C HIS A 56 -6.17 -13.66 -9.02
N SER A 57 -5.14 -14.20 -8.46
CA SER A 57 -3.97 -14.57 -9.23
C SER A 57 -4.08 -16.01 -9.61
N LYS A 58 -3.83 -16.29 -10.87
CA LYS A 58 -3.75 -17.68 -11.29
C LYS A 58 -2.43 -18.23 -10.86
N ILE A 59 -2.46 -19.47 -10.42
CA ILE A 59 -1.23 -20.16 -10.14
C ILE A 59 -0.72 -20.68 -11.46
N HIS A 60 0.42 -20.22 -11.82
CA HIS A 60 1.04 -20.68 -13.05
C HIS A 60 2.35 -21.32 -12.66
N THR A 61 2.36 -22.60 -12.62
CA THR A 61 3.60 -23.27 -12.26
C THR A 61 4.70 -22.90 -13.21
N ALA A 62 4.36 -22.93 -14.45
CA ALA A 62 5.36 -22.57 -15.42
C ALA A 62 5.58 -21.11 -15.40
N SER A 63 4.74 -20.43 -14.75
CA SER A 63 4.82 -19.00 -14.73
C SER A 63 5.90 -18.48 -13.85
N ILE A 64 6.65 -19.34 -13.31
CA ILE A 64 7.90 -18.88 -12.78
C ILE A 64 8.57 -17.99 -13.78
N VAL A 65 8.41 -18.36 -15.01
CA VAL A 65 8.95 -17.54 -16.08
C VAL A 65 8.12 -16.29 -16.28
N ALA A 66 6.82 -16.45 -16.15
CA ALA A 66 5.93 -15.34 -16.41
C ALA A 66 5.81 -14.43 -15.23
N MET A 67 6.36 -14.79 -14.12
CA MET A 67 6.24 -13.97 -12.94
C MET A 67 6.80 -12.58 -13.14
N SER A 68 7.61 -12.40 -14.12
CA SER A 68 8.12 -11.08 -14.42
C SER A 68 7.03 -10.15 -14.91
N SER A 69 5.87 -10.68 -15.30
CA SER A 69 4.84 -9.84 -15.89
C SER A 69 3.66 -9.58 -14.96
N ASP A 70 3.54 -10.34 -13.88
CA ASP A 70 2.42 -10.14 -12.96
C ASP A 70 2.80 -10.67 -11.59
N LEU A 71 3.72 -9.97 -10.98
CA LEU A 71 4.20 -10.35 -9.66
C LEU A 71 3.30 -9.77 -8.58
N PRO A 72 3.27 -10.43 -7.43
CA PRO A 72 2.54 -9.86 -6.31
C PRO A 72 3.25 -8.62 -5.79
N LEU A 73 2.47 -7.63 -5.45
CA LEU A 73 2.97 -6.39 -4.87
C LEU A 73 2.39 -6.21 -3.49
N VAL A 74 3.17 -5.58 -2.64
CA VAL A 74 2.69 -5.18 -1.32
C VAL A 74 2.93 -3.68 -1.20
N LEU A 75 1.87 -2.94 -0.96
CA LEU A 75 1.98 -1.54 -0.62
C LEU A 75 1.86 -1.44 0.89
N GLU A 76 2.85 -0.83 1.49
CA GLU A 76 2.87 -0.67 2.94
C GLU A 76 2.83 0.81 3.28
N TRP A 77 2.02 1.14 4.27
CA TRP A 77 1.80 2.51 4.66
C TRP A 77 1.64 2.55 6.18
N VAL A 78 2.44 3.37 6.84
CA VAL A 78 2.36 3.54 8.28
C VAL A 78 1.97 4.98 8.55
N ASP A 79 0.98 5.16 9.40
CA ASP A 79 0.48 6.49 9.68
C ASP A 79 -0.17 6.49 11.05
N SER A 80 -0.69 7.64 11.47
CA SER A 80 -1.46 7.69 12.69
C SER A 80 -2.77 6.94 12.51
N PRO A 81 -3.34 6.39 13.58
CA PRO A 81 -4.64 5.71 13.45
C PRO A 81 -5.71 6.61 12.87
N LYS A 82 -5.66 7.89 13.19
CA LYS A 82 -6.65 8.84 12.69
C LYS A 82 -6.55 9.01 11.18
N GLN A 83 -5.33 9.13 10.68
CA GLN A 83 -5.11 9.28 9.25
C GLN A 83 -5.53 8.02 8.50
N VAL A 84 -5.20 6.86 9.07
CA VAL A 84 -5.61 5.60 8.45
C VAL A 84 -7.12 5.51 8.39
N SER A 85 -7.81 5.85 9.48
CA SER A 85 -9.26 5.82 9.48
C SER A 85 -9.86 6.74 8.43
N ARG A 86 -9.22 7.86 8.20
CA ARG A 86 -9.71 8.82 7.22
C ARG A 86 -9.53 8.33 5.79
N LEU A 87 -8.39 7.74 5.51
CA LEU A 87 -8.03 7.42 4.13
C LEU A 87 -8.41 6.01 3.70
N LEU A 88 -8.50 5.08 4.64
CA LEU A 88 -8.73 3.69 4.28
C LEU A 88 -10.01 3.45 3.47
N PRO A 89 -11.15 4.08 3.80
CA PRO A 89 -12.34 3.86 2.98
C PRO A 89 -12.14 4.25 1.53
N MET A 90 -11.39 5.32 1.29
CA MET A 90 -11.14 5.75 -0.08
C MET A 90 -10.22 4.79 -0.80
N VAL A 91 -9.24 4.26 -0.08
CA VAL A 91 -8.34 3.25 -0.65
C VAL A 91 -9.16 2.02 -1.04
N GLU A 92 -10.09 1.60 -0.18
CA GLU A 92 -10.90 0.44 -0.47
C GLU A 92 -11.70 0.61 -1.75
N GLU A 93 -12.17 1.82 -2.01
CA GLU A 93 -12.94 2.07 -3.22
C GLU A 93 -12.13 1.93 -4.49
N MET A 94 -10.82 2.08 -4.38
CA MET A 94 -9.95 1.94 -5.55
C MET A 94 -9.67 0.49 -5.88
N LEU A 95 -9.93 -0.41 -4.96
CA LEU A 95 -9.62 -1.82 -5.15
C LEU A 95 -10.83 -2.58 -5.64
N GLN A 96 -10.60 -3.54 -6.50
CA GLN A 96 -11.67 -4.42 -6.95
C GLN A 96 -11.52 -5.81 -6.34
N GLY A 97 -10.54 -5.98 -5.53
CA GLY A 97 -10.27 -7.24 -4.88
C GLY A 97 -8.99 -7.06 -4.12
N GLY A 98 -8.41 -8.15 -3.72
CA GLY A 98 -7.16 -8.07 -3.00
C GLY A 98 -7.36 -8.22 -1.50
N LEU A 99 -6.34 -7.89 -0.78
CA LEU A 99 -6.32 -8.08 0.66
C LEU A 99 -5.75 -6.84 1.31
N ILE A 100 -6.41 -6.36 2.34
CA ILE A 100 -5.89 -5.26 3.15
C ILE A 100 -5.80 -5.76 4.57
N THR A 101 -4.65 -5.54 5.19
CA THR A 101 -4.48 -5.86 6.59
C THR A 101 -4.03 -4.61 7.32
N THR A 102 -4.41 -4.51 8.58
CA THR A 102 -3.94 -3.43 9.43
C THR A 102 -3.37 -4.03 10.70
N GLU A 103 -2.43 -3.32 11.27
CA GLU A 103 -1.76 -3.80 12.46
C GLU A 103 -1.31 -2.60 13.29
N PRO A 104 -1.70 -2.55 14.57
CA PRO A 104 -1.19 -1.48 15.43
C PRO A 104 0.28 -1.69 15.66
N MET A 105 1.00 -0.58 15.79
CA MET A 105 2.42 -0.66 16.07
C MET A 105 2.85 0.57 16.85
N THR A 106 4.03 0.50 17.41
CA THR A 106 4.61 1.64 18.06
C THR A 106 5.60 2.30 17.11
N VAL A 107 5.38 3.56 16.86
CA VAL A 107 6.28 4.33 16.02
C VAL A 107 7.27 5.03 16.97
N ILE A 108 8.52 4.71 16.77
CA ILE A 108 9.56 5.32 17.60
C ILE A 108 9.84 6.73 17.11
N ARG A 109 9.81 6.89 15.80
CA ARG A 109 10.10 8.19 15.25
C ARG A 109 9.59 8.28 13.82
N TYR A 110 8.88 9.34 13.53
CA TYR A 110 8.61 9.77 12.18
C TYR A 110 8.63 11.28 12.20
N GLN A 111 9.51 11.85 11.41
CA GLN A 111 9.64 13.28 11.32
C GLN A 111 10.04 13.58 9.89
N PRO A 112 9.19 14.27 9.15
CA PRO A 112 9.50 14.54 7.75
C PRO A 112 10.80 15.29 7.64
N HIS A 113 11.53 14.98 6.58
CA HIS A 113 12.74 15.71 6.28
C HIS A 113 12.32 17.09 5.76
N LEU A 114 12.87 18.13 6.36
CA LEU A 114 12.52 19.47 5.92
C LEU A 114 13.38 19.85 4.74
N ASP A 115 12.71 20.27 3.69
CA ASP A 115 13.42 20.78 2.54
C ASP A 115 13.80 22.20 2.74
N ARG A 116 14.84 22.58 2.15
CA ARG A 116 15.29 23.97 2.22
C ARG A 116 14.94 24.68 0.97
#